data_276839c5e40a17561612d2c6b2a66853
#
_entry.id   276839c5e40a17561612d2c6b2a66853
#
_cell.length_a   1.000
_cell.length_b   1.000
_cell.length_c   1.000
_cell.angle_alpha   90.00
_cell.angle_beta   90.00
_cell.angle_gamma   90.00
#
_symmetry.space_group_name_H-M   'P 1'
#
loop_
_entity.id
_entity.type
_entity.pdbx_description
1 polymer ?
#
loop_
_entity_poly.entity_id
_entity_poly.type
_entity_poly.pdbx_seq_one_letter_code
_entity_poly.pdbx_strand_id
1 'polypeptide(L)'
;MATNILLVNQKGGVGKTTFADEIAWGLERRGHRVGFGNLDPQGGANHEKGLLDDEDAVNVIDTPGFLSDDTAEYAKNADIAIIPVQPGTLGLKPMKRTIKVITEANPDLSFAIIVNNFAGNQTVDRQFLELLEADDLPVLGTVPTAAAFKQGAALGKPVYEIAKNGKAAQAIENILNELEEVL
;
A
#
# COMPACT_ATOMS: atom_id res chain seq x y z
N MET A 1 20.53 7.85 0.03
CA MET A 1 19.55 7.59 1.12
C MET A 1 18.59 6.54 0.62
N ALA A 2 18.08 5.68 1.51
CA ALA A 2 17.09 4.67 1.13
C ALA A 2 15.80 5.32 0.57
N THR A 3 15.13 4.64 -0.35
CA THR A 3 13.79 5.03 -0.80
C THR A 3 12.74 4.59 0.20
N ASN A 4 11.93 5.51 0.70
CA ASN A 4 10.93 5.26 1.73
C ASN A 4 9.52 5.20 1.12
N ILE A 5 8.88 4.03 1.17
CA ILE A 5 7.51 3.77 0.73
C ILE A 5 6.59 3.75 1.95
N LEU A 6 5.64 4.67 2.01
CA LEU A 6 4.69 4.83 3.11
C LEU A 6 3.33 4.23 2.76
N LEU A 7 2.86 3.23 3.50
CA LEU A 7 1.48 2.72 3.41
C LEU A 7 0.59 3.54 4.33
N VAL A 8 -0.28 4.36 3.77
CA VAL A 8 -1.06 5.34 4.55
C VAL A 8 -2.52 5.43 4.13
N ASN A 9 -3.42 5.40 5.08
CA ASN A 9 -4.83 5.82 4.95
C ASN A 9 -5.42 5.95 6.36
N GLN A 10 -6.18 7.02 6.61
CA GLN A 10 -6.86 7.24 7.89
C GLN A 10 -7.96 6.20 8.19
N LYS A 11 -8.40 5.43 7.19
CA LYS A 11 -9.43 4.40 7.38
C LYS A 11 -8.79 3.08 7.77
N GLY A 12 -9.22 2.50 8.89
CA GLY A 12 -8.85 1.15 9.31
C GLY A 12 -9.42 0.08 8.38
N GLY A 13 -8.74 -1.07 8.29
CA GLY A 13 -9.22 -2.26 7.56
C GLY A 13 -9.17 -2.16 6.04
N VAL A 14 -8.51 -1.16 5.45
CA VAL A 14 -8.38 -1.01 3.99
C VAL A 14 -7.28 -1.90 3.38
N GLY A 15 -6.41 -2.50 4.21
CA GLY A 15 -5.35 -3.41 3.77
C GLY A 15 -3.93 -2.84 3.85
N LYS A 16 -3.68 -1.75 4.58
CA LYS A 16 -2.32 -1.15 4.70
C LYS A 16 -1.27 -2.20 5.06
N THR A 17 -1.40 -2.81 6.22
CA THR A 17 -0.47 -3.85 6.72
C THR A 17 -0.32 -5.00 5.73
N THR A 18 -1.43 -5.47 5.13
CA THR A 18 -1.38 -6.55 4.13
C THR A 18 -0.53 -6.14 2.92
N PHE A 19 -0.74 -4.94 2.38
CA PHE A 19 0.05 -4.47 1.24
C PHE A 19 1.48 -4.10 1.62
N ALA A 20 1.73 -3.63 2.84
CA ALA A 20 3.09 -3.43 3.34
C ALA A 20 3.87 -4.74 3.33
N ASP A 21 3.32 -5.81 3.92
CA ASP A 21 3.92 -7.14 3.89
C ASP A 21 4.12 -7.66 2.47
N GLU A 22 3.08 -7.62 1.62
CA GLU A 22 3.15 -8.14 0.24
C GLU A 22 4.17 -7.39 -0.63
N ILE A 23 4.27 -6.08 -0.50
CA ILE A 23 5.25 -5.26 -1.22
C ILE A 23 6.66 -5.58 -0.71
N ALA A 24 6.87 -5.66 0.59
CA ALA A 24 8.17 -5.99 1.16
C ALA A 24 8.65 -7.37 0.70
N TRP A 25 7.84 -8.42 0.83
CA TRP A 25 8.17 -9.76 0.33
C TRP A 25 8.41 -9.79 -1.18
N GLY A 26 7.59 -9.04 -1.94
CA GLY A 26 7.73 -8.96 -3.38
C GLY A 26 9.04 -8.34 -3.81
N LEU A 27 9.43 -7.22 -3.23
CA LEU A 27 10.69 -6.53 -3.49
C LEU A 27 11.90 -7.38 -3.05
N GLU A 28 11.85 -8.02 -1.87
CA GLU A 28 12.90 -8.95 -1.42
C GLU A 28 13.09 -10.10 -2.41
N ARG A 29 12.00 -10.72 -2.86
CA ARG A 29 12.04 -11.80 -3.84
C ARG A 29 12.66 -11.37 -5.17
N ARG A 30 12.53 -10.09 -5.54
CA ARG A 30 13.08 -9.49 -6.75
C ARG A 30 14.53 -9.01 -6.57
N GLY A 31 15.08 -9.16 -5.36
CA GLY A 31 16.50 -8.91 -5.04
C GLY A 31 16.78 -7.53 -4.45
N HIS A 32 15.77 -6.75 -4.14
CA HIS A 32 15.96 -5.48 -3.42
C HIS A 32 16.35 -5.70 -1.96
N ARG A 33 17.16 -4.79 -1.43
CA ARG A 33 17.44 -4.71 0.01
C ARG A 33 16.30 -3.98 0.68
N VAL A 34 15.46 -4.71 1.44
CA VAL A 34 14.25 -4.16 2.03
C VAL A 34 14.39 -4.00 3.54
N GLY A 35 14.15 -2.77 4.01
CA GLY A 35 13.86 -2.44 5.40
C GLY A 35 12.35 -2.41 5.63
N PHE A 36 11.92 -2.65 6.87
CA PHE A 36 10.49 -2.61 7.22
C PHE A 36 10.28 -1.88 8.54
N GLY A 37 9.38 -0.89 8.54
CA GLY A 37 8.96 -0.13 9.69
C GLY A 37 7.48 -0.33 9.99
N ASN A 38 7.14 -0.95 11.12
CA ASN A 38 5.76 -1.03 11.58
C ASN A 38 5.52 0.07 12.63
N LEU A 39 4.77 1.09 12.23
CA LEU A 39 4.40 2.21 13.09
C LEU A 39 2.99 2.05 13.70
N ASP A 40 2.26 0.98 13.35
CA ASP A 40 0.97 0.68 13.96
C ASP A 40 1.18 -0.02 15.32
N PRO A 41 0.81 0.62 16.44
CA PRO A 41 0.96 0.02 17.77
C PRO A 41 0.08 -1.21 18.00
N GLN A 42 -0.91 -1.45 17.13
CA GLN A 42 -1.71 -2.67 17.18
C GLN A 42 -0.96 -3.87 16.59
N GLY A 43 0.16 -3.64 15.92
CA GLY A 43 0.92 -4.69 15.25
C GLY A 43 0.20 -5.25 14.02
N GLY A 44 0.50 -6.51 13.68
CA GLY A 44 -0.19 -7.25 12.61
C GLY A 44 0.63 -7.45 11.34
N ALA A 45 1.73 -6.74 11.16
CA ALA A 45 2.70 -7.02 10.10
C ALA A 45 3.49 -8.30 10.42
N ASN A 46 3.85 -9.04 9.37
CA ASN A 46 4.69 -10.23 9.50
C ASN A 46 6.19 -9.93 9.39
N HIS A 47 6.55 -8.73 8.88
CA HIS A 47 7.92 -8.27 8.85
C HIS A 47 8.31 -7.62 10.18
N GLU A 48 9.53 -7.95 10.64
CA GLU A 48 10.10 -7.41 11.88
C GLU A 48 11.47 -6.72 11.65
N LYS A 49 11.82 -6.44 10.38
CA LYS A 49 13.09 -5.81 10.02
C LYS A 49 13.05 -4.32 10.34
N GLY A 50 14.15 -3.80 10.85
CA GLY A 50 14.30 -2.34 11.01
C GLY A 50 14.49 -1.62 9.68
N LEU A 51 14.39 -0.29 9.70
CA LEU A 51 14.69 0.56 8.54
C LEU A 51 16.18 0.53 8.21
N LEU A 52 16.50 0.69 6.94
CA LEU A 52 17.85 0.70 6.39
C LEU A 52 18.20 2.13 5.93
N ASP A 53 19.47 2.53 6.08
CA ASP A 53 19.97 3.84 5.65
C ASP A 53 20.79 3.79 4.36
N ASP A 54 20.96 2.61 3.77
CA ASP A 54 21.77 2.39 2.56
C ASP A 54 21.11 3.00 1.32
N GLU A 55 21.89 3.55 0.39
CA GLU A 55 21.38 4.21 -0.83
C GLU A 55 20.58 3.28 -1.75
N ASP A 56 20.93 2.00 -1.77
CA ASP A 56 20.26 0.99 -2.60
C ASP A 56 19.13 0.25 -1.85
N ALA A 57 18.75 0.72 -0.66
CA ALA A 57 17.69 0.10 0.13
C ALA A 57 16.33 0.72 -0.13
N VAL A 58 15.29 -0.10 -0.01
CA VAL A 58 13.90 0.32 -0.04
C VAL A 58 13.27 0.03 1.31
N ASN A 59 12.77 1.04 1.99
CA ASN A 59 12.03 0.89 3.24
C ASN A 59 10.52 0.87 2.97
N VAL A 60 9.83 -0.12 3.48
CA VAL A 60 8.36 -0.19 3.48
C VAL A 60 7.87 0.13 4.89
N ILE A 61 7.00 1.12 5.01
CA ILE A 61 6.57 1.67 6.30
C ILE A 61 5.04 1.53 6.43
N ASP A 62 4.59 0.66 7.34
CA ASP A 62 3.17 0.49 7.67
C ASP A 62 2.75 1.48 8.75
N THR A 63 1.65 2.21 8.52
CA THR A 63 1.15 3.24 9.43
C THR A 63 -0.16 2.85 10.11
N PRO A 64 -0.48 3.47 11.28
CA PRO A 64 -1.76 3.29 11.95
C PRO A 64 -2.98 3.58 11.07
N GLY A 65 -4.10 2.98 11.41
CA GLY A 65 -5.38 3.12 10.69
C GLY A 65 -6.18 4.40 11.00
N PHE A 66 -5.53 5.43 11.53
CA PHE A 66 -6.16 6.71 11.85
C PHE A 66 -5.20 7.85 11.49
N LEU A 67 -5.75 9.03 11.19
CA LEU A 67 -4.93 10.24 11.07
C LEU A 67 -4.52 10.67 12.48
N SER A 68 -3.22 10.60 12.74
CA SER A 68 -2.57 11.26 13.85
C SER A 68 -1.77 12.46 13.35
N ASP A 69 -1.34 13.32 14.25
CA ASP A 69 -0.38 14.38 13.90
C ASP A 69 0.93 13.80 13.35
N ASP A 70 1.23 12.55 13.70
CA ASP A 70 2.39 11.80 13.20
C ASP A 70 2.28 11.46 11.71
N THR A 71 1.06 11.39 11.12
CA THR A 71 0.88 11.09 9.68
C THR A 71 1.61 12.11 8.81
N ALA A 72 1.52 13.39 9.16
CA ALA A 72 2.25 14.45 8.47
C ALA A 72 3.76 14.32 8.65
N GLU A 73 4.22 13.89 9.83
CA GLU A 73 5.65 13.67 10.10
C GLU A 73 6.21 12.48 9.31
N TYR A 74 5.46 11.38 9.21
CA TYR A 74 5.85 10.23 8.38
C TYR A 74 5.94 10.62 6.90
N ALA A 75 4.99 11.43 6.40
CA ALA A 75 4.98 11.88 5.01
C ALA A 75 6.18 12.77 4.65
N LYS A 76 6.73 13.55 5.59
CA LYS A 76 7.91 14.39 5.33
C LYS A 76 9.15 13.60 4.92
N ASN A 77 9.27 12.38 5.41
CA ASN A 77 10.43 11.52 5.20
C ASN A 77 10.15 10.38 4.21
N ALA A 78 9.01 10.42 3.53
CA ALA A 78 8.63 9.45 2.51
C ALA A 78 8.90 9.99 1.10
N ASP A 79 9.30 9.11 0.21
CA ASP A 79 9.49 9.40 -1.23
C ASP A 79 8.23 9.02 -2.01
N ILE A 80 7.58 7.93 -1.59
CA ILE A 80 6.38 7.39 -2.22
C ILE A 80 5.34 7.07 -1.14
N ALA A 81 4.09 7.51 -1.32
CA ALA A 81 2.96 7.09 -0.50
C ALA A 81 2.02 6.18 -1.28
N ILE A 82 1.72 5.01 -0.75
CA ILE A 82 0.72 4.09 -1.28
C ILE A 82 -0.52 4.18 -0.40
N ILE A 83 -1.67 4.42 -1.04
CA ILE A 83 -2.95 4.64 -0.36
C ILE A 83 -3.92 3.52 -0.71
N PRO A 84 -3.99 2.44 0.09
CA PRO A 84 -5.00 1.41 -0.11
C PRO A 84 -6.39 1.96 0.18
N VAL A 85 -7.36 1.67 -0.69
CA VAL A 85 -8.75 2.09 -0.56
C VAL A 85 -9.69 0.98 -1.02
N GLN A 86 -10.88 0.93 -0.49
CA GLN A 86 -11.93 0.03 -0.97
C GLN A 86 -12.99 0.81 -1.75
N PRO A 87 -13.55 0.25 -2.84
CA PRO A 87 -14.63 0.88 -3.58
C PRO A 87 -15.81 1.27 -2.69
N GLY A 88 -16.46 2.37 -3.06
CA GLY A 88 -17.64 2.88 -2.37
C GLY A 88 -17.43 4.27 -1.76
N THR A 89 -18.55 4.94 -1.50
CA THR A 89 -18.58 6.34 -1.03
C THR A 89 -17.91 6.56 0.32
N LEU A 90 -17.90 5.55 1.20
CA LEU A 90 -17.26 5.62 2.52
C LEU A 90 -15.71 5.61 2.44
N GLY A 91 -15.13 5.23 1.30
CA GLY A 91 -13.68 5.24 1.08
C GLY A 91 -13.13 6.57 0.58
N LEU A 92 -13.93 7.31 -0.20
CA LEU A 92 -13.48 8.53 -0.89
C LEU A 92 -13.08 9.68 0.05
N LYS A 93 -13.93 10.01 1.02
CA LYS A 93 -13.63 11.12 1.95
C LYS A 93 -12.37 10.90 2.77
N PRO A 94 -12.19 9.73 3.43
CA PRO A 94 -10.96 9.41 4.14
C PRO A 94 -9.71 9.46 3.24
N MET A 95 -9.80 8.89 2.03
CA MET A 95 -8.72 8.90 1.05
C MET A 95 -8.31 10.33 0.67
N LYS A 96 -9.28 11.17 0.22
CA LYS A 96 -9.00 12.57 -0.15
C LYS A 96 -8.40 13.38 1.00
N ARG A 97 -8.84 13.12 2.23
CA ARG A 97 -8.28 13.77 3.42
C ARG A 97 -6.85 13.30 3.69
N THR A 98 -6.56 12.00 3.50
CA THR A 98 -5.19 11.46 3.61
C THR A 98 -4.29 12.11 2.57
N ILE A 99 -4.70 12.14 1.28
CA ILE A 99 -3.95 12.79 0.20
C ILE A 99 -3.62 14.24 0.57
N LYS A 100 -4.62 15.01 1.01
CA LYS A 100 -4.43 16.40 1.41
C LYS A 100 -3.36 16.54 2.51
N VAL A 101 -3.43 15.73 3.58
CA VAL A 101 -2.49 15.81 4.71
C VAL A 101 -1.07 15.49 4.27
N ILE A 102 -0.87 14.43 3.48
CA ILE A 102 0.48 14.03 3.07
C ILE A 102 1.09 14.99 2.06
N THR A 103 0.31 15.52 1.11
CA THR A 103 0.79 16.48 0.11
C THR A 103 1.02 17.88 0.68
N GLU A 104 0.28 18.30 1.70
CA GLU A 104 0.56 19.53 2.45
C GLU A 104 1.83 19.39 3.29
N ALA A 105 2.12 18.20 3.83
CA ALA A 105 3.31 17.94 4.64
C ALA A 105 4.59 17.79 3.77
N ASN A 106 4.46 17.20 2.59
CA ASN A 106 5.56 17.00 1.64
C ASN A 106 5.03 17.20 0.20
N PRO A 107 5.19 18.39 -0.37
CA PRO A 107 4.73 18.69 -1.73
C PRO A 107 5.44 17.89 -2.84
N ASP A 108 6.63 17.37 -2.58
CA ASP A 108 7.42 16.57 -3.53
C ASP A 108 7.11 15.07 -3.43
N LEU A 109 6.25 14.66 -2.48
CA LEU A 109 5.87 13.27 -2.27
C LEU A 109 5.04 12.75 -3.45
N SER A 110 5.56 11.71 -4.10
CA SER A 110 4.76 10.94 -5.05
C SER A 110 3.75 10.06 -4.33
N PHE A 111 2.54 9.93 -4.87
CA PHE A 111 1.57 8.98 -4.30
C PHE A 111 0.83 8.18 -5.36
N ALA A 112 0.34 7.00 -4.98
CA ALA A 112 -0.51 6.18 -5.82
C ALA A 112 -1.55 5.41 -4.98
N ILE A 113 -2.64 5.01 -5.62
CA ILE A 113 -3.78 4.35 -4.97
C ILE A 113 -3.80 2.87 -5.34
N ILE A 114 -3.97 1.99 -4.35
CA ILE A 114 -4.35 0.59 -4.56
C ILE A 114 -5.83 0.43 -4.26
N VAL A 115 -6.62 0.01 -5.26
CA VAL A 115 -8.04 -0.27 -5.07
C VAL A 115 -8.21 -1.72 -4.62
N ASN A 116 -8.40 -1.92 -3.33
CA ASN A 116 -8.54 -3.23 -2.68
C ASN A 116 -9.98 -3.72 -2.68
N ASN A 117 -10.17 -5.05 -2.61
CA ASN A 117 -11.49 -5.71 -2.66
C ASN A 117 -12.29 -5.38 -3.93
N PHE A 118 -11.60 -5.22 -5.03
CA PHE A 118 -12.17 -4.89 -6.32
C PHE A 118 -12.70 -6.13 -7.03
N ALA A 119 -14.01 -6.23 -7.23
CA ALA A 119 -14.62 -7.37 -7.93
C ALA A 119 -14.66 -7.18 -9.45
N GLY A 120 -14.65 -5.94 -9.92
CA GLY A 120 -14.61 -5.57 -11.35
C GLY A 120 -15.94 -5.70 -12.09
N ASN A 121 -16.84 -6.55 -11.63
CA ASN A 121 -18.16 -6.79 -12.23
C ASN A 121 -19.28 -5.99 -11.57
N GLN A 122 -19.01 -5.32 -10.47
CA GLN A 122 -19.99 -4.48 -9.77
C GLN A 122 -19.98 -3.06 -10.32
N THR A 123 -21.16 -2.46 -10.40
CA THR A 123 -21.32 -1.06 -10.85
C THR A 123 -20.57 -0.09 -9.95
N VAL A 124 -20.57 -0.34 -8.64
CA VAL A 124 -19.86 0.49 -7.65
C VAL A 124 -18.36 0.51 -7.90
N ASP A 125 -17.76 -0.63 -8.26
CA ASP A 125 -16.33 -0.72 -8.52
C ASP A 125 -15.93 0.11 -9.73
N ARG A 126 -16.69 0.00 -10.83
CA ARG A 126 -16.45 0.76 -12.05
C ARG A 126 -16.62 2.26 -11.84
N GLN A 127 -17.73 2.66 -11.20
CA GLN A 127 -17.97 4.06 -10.86
C GLN A 127 -16.88 4.62 -9.94
N PHE A 128 -16.33 3.80 -9.05
CA PHE A 128 -15.24 4.22 -8.20
C PHE A 128 -13.96 4.52 -8.98
N LEU A 129 -13.59 3.66 -9.95
CA LEU A 129 -12.45 3.93 -10.84
C LEU A 129 -12.67 5.16 -11.72
N GLU A 130 -13.86 5.30 -12.29
CA GLU A 130 -14.24 6.50 -13.08
C GLU A 130 -14.11 7.79 -12.27
N LEU A 131 -14.44 7.76 -10.96
CA LEU A 131 -14.26 8.90 -10.06
C LEU A 131 -12.78 9.20 -9.78
N LEU A 132 -11.95 8.17 -9.62
CA LEU A 132 -10.50 8.37 -9.43
C LEU A 132 -9.87 8.95 -10.71
N GLU A 133 -10.25 8.46 -11.87
CA GLU A 133 -9.80 8.96 -13.16
C GLU A 133 -10.26 10.40 -13.41
N ALA A 134 -11.52 10.72 -13.12
CA ALA A 134 -12.06 12.08 -13.25
C ALA A 134 -11.37 13.11 -12.34
N ASP A 135 -10.86 12.68 -11.20
CA ASP A 135 -10.07 13.50 -10.27
C ASP A 135 -8.56 13.46 -10.57
N ASP A 136 -8.14 12.84 -11.68
CA ASP A 136 -6.72 12.65 -12.09
C ASP A 136 -5.86 12.00 -10.98
N LEU A 137 -6.43 11.03 -10.26
CA LEU A 137 -5.75 10.35 -9.17
C LEU A 137 -5.04 9.08 -9.67
N PRO A 138 -3.72 8.93 -9.42
CA PRO A 138 -2.95 7.79 -9.93
C PRO A 138 -3.37 6.49 -9.24
N VAL A 139 -3.77 5.50 -10.05
CA VAL A 139 -4.11 4.14 -9.59
C VAL A 139 -2.98 3.19 -9.93
N LEU A 140 -2.27 2.71 -8.91
CA LEU A 140 -1.18 1.73 -9.04
C LEU A 140 -1.70 0.34 -9.44
N GLY A 141 -2.91 -0.01 -9.00
CA GLY A 141 -3.53 -1.27 -9.35
C GLY A 141 -4.82 -1.58 -8.59
N THR A 142 -5.50 -2.62 -9.05
CA THR A 142 -6.71 -3.17 -8.41
C THR A 142 -6.45 -4.57 -7.89
N VAL A 143 -6.90 -4.88 -6.68
CA VAL A 143 -6.67 -6.16 -6.02
C VAL A 143 -7.99 -6.81 -5.65
N PRO A 144 -8.25 -8.05 -6.11
CA PRO A 144 -9.49 -8.75 -5.78
C PRO A 144 -9.50 -9.26 -4.34
N THR A 145 -10.70 -9.44 -3.79
CA THR A 145 -10.86 -10.19 -2.54
C THR A 145 -10.38 -11.62 -2.73
N ALA A 146 -9.47 -12.08 -1.87
CA ALA A 146 -8.96 -13.45 -1.92
C ALA A 146 -8.68 -14.02 -0.53
N ALA A 147 -9.08 -15.28 -0.31
CA ALA A 147 -8.78 -15.98 0.93
C ALA A 147 -7.26 -16.19 1.13
N ALA A 148 -6.49 -16.18 0.04
CA ALA A 148 -5.04 -16.34 0.05
C ALA A 148 -4.33 -15.28 0.91
N PHE A 149 -4.83 -14.03 0.97
CA PHE A 149 -4.27 -13.00 1.85
C PHE A 149 -4.41 -13.37 3.33
N LYS A 150 -5.58 -13.87 3.74
CA LYS A 150 -5.80 -14.30 5.12
C LYS A 150 -4.96 -15.53 5.47
N GLN A 151 -4.81 -16.47 4.54
CA GLN A 151 -3.97 -17.64 4.71
C GLN A 151 -2.49 -17.25 4.79
N GLY A 152 -2.05 -16.34 3.92
CA GLY A 152 -0.69 -15.83 3.92
C GLY A 152 -0.35 -15.12 5.23
N ALA A 153 -1.19 -14.20 5.69
CA ALA A 153 -1.02 -13.51 6.96
C ALA A 153 -0.92 -14.47 8.16
N ALA A 154 -1.76 -15.53 8.18
CA ALA A 154 -1.72 -16.52 9.25
C ALA A 154 -0.45 -17.40 9.24
N LEU A 155 0.20 -17.55 8.09
CA LEU A 155 1.39 -18.40 7.90
C LEU A 155 2.70 -17.58 7.81
N GLY A 156 2.63 -16.24 7.85
CA GLY A 156 3.78 -15.38 7.63
C GLY A 156 4.36 -15.53 6.22
N LYS A 157 3.49 -15.64 5.19
CA LYS A 157 3.87 -15.90 3.81
C LYS A 157 3.15 -14.99 2.82
N PRO A 158 3.82 -14.56 1.73
CA PRO A 158 3.18 -13.78 0.69
C PRO A 158 2.13 -14.57 -0.07
N VAL A 159 1.16 -13.88 -0.63
CA VAL A 159 0.11 -14.48 -1.47
C VAL A 159 0.69 -15.25 -2.66
N TYR A 160 1.86 -14.86 -3.14
CA TYR A 160 2.60 -15.56 -4.19
C TYR A 160 2.96 -17.01 -3.80
N GLU A 161 3.32 -17.27 -2.54
CA GLU A 161 3.60 -18.63 -2.07
C GLU A 161 2.33 -19.44 -1.80
N ILE A 162 1.25 -18.78 -1.40
CA ILE A 162 -0.03 -19.42 -1.12
C ILE A 162 -0.77 -19.85 -2.39
N ALA A 163 -0.78 -18.97 -3.40
CA ALA A 163 -1.55 -19.16 -4.63
C ALA A 163 -0.88 -18.46 -5.84
N LYS A 164 0.29 -18.95 -6.24
CA LYS A 164 1.16 -18.34 -7.27
C LYS A 164 0.43 -17.92 -8.56
N ASN A 165 -0.50 -18.74 -9.03
CA ASN A 165 -1.25 -18.50 -10.27
C ASN A 165 -2.63 -17.86 -10.00
N GLY A 166 -2.88 -17.45 -8.76
CA GLY A 166 -4.14 -16.81 -8.36
C GLY A 166 -4.21 -15.35 -8.82
N LYS A 167 -5.44 -14.86 -9.01
CA LYS A 167 -5.67 -13.45 -9.39
C LYS A 167 -5.09 -12.45 -8.40
N ALA A 168 -5.07 -12.79 -7.11
CA ALA A 168 -4.49 -11.93 -6.08
C ALA A 168 -2.95 -11.82 -6.23
N ALA A 169 -2.26 -12.95 -6.41
CA ALA A 169 -0.81 -12.96 -6.65
C ALA A 169 -0.47 -12.17 -7.93
N GLN A 170 -1.26 -12.36 -8.99
CA GLN A 170 -1.07 -11.64 -10.25
C GLN A 170 -1.28 -10.12 -10.10
N ALA A 171 -2.27 -9.70 -9.29
CA ALA A 171 -2.49 -8.30 -8.98
C ALA A 171 -1.31 -7.67 -8.20
N ILE A 172 -0.76 -8.39 -7.22
CA ILE A 172 0.44 -7.94 -6.50
C ILE A 172 1.65 -7.85 -7.43
N GLU A 173 1.86 -8.84 -8.32
CA GLU A 173 2.95 -8.78 -9.30
C GLU A 173 2.84 -7.56 -10.22
N ASN A 174 1.63 -7.23 -10.69
CA ASN A 174 1.42 -6.03 -11.50
C ASN A 174 1.74 -4.75 -10.72
N ILE A 175 1.30 -4.66 -9.46
CA ILE A 175 1.63 -3.53 -8.57
C ILE A 175 3.14 -3.40 -8.38
N LEU A 176 3.85 -4.51 -8.19
CA LEU A 176 5.31 -4.50 -8.04
C LEU A 176 6.02 -4.06 -9.33
N ASN A 177 5.50 -4.43 -10.50
CA ASN A 177 6.07 -3.98 -11.78
C ASN A 177 5.97 -2.45 -11.91
N GLU A 178 4.79 -1.89 -11.68
CA GLU A 178 4.57 -0.44 -11.73
C GLU A 178 5.40 0.31 -10.68
N LEU A 179 5.54 -0.28 -9.50
CA LEU A 179 6.31 0.33 -8.41
C LEU A 179 7.81 0.36 -8.73
N GLU A 180 8.36 -0.69 -9.34
CA GLU A 180 9.78 -0.74 -9.73
C GLU A 180 10.14 0.26 -10.83
N GLU A 181 9.18 0.73 -11.63
CA GLU A 181 9.43 1.77 -12.64
C GLU A 181 9.74 3.15 -12.02
N VAL A 182 9.42 3.34 -10.74
CA VAL A 182 9.58 4.61 -10.02
C VAL A 182 10.58 4.52 -8.86
N LEU A 183 11.14 3.32 -8.59
CA LEU A 183 12.21 3.09 -7.62
C LEU A 183 13.59 3.33 -8.26
#